data_498529df03d85cbb9a16be2b1070e095
#
_entry.id   498529df03d85cbb9a16be2b1070e095
#
_cell.length_a   1.000
_cell.length_b   1.000
_cell.length_c   1.000
_cell.angle_alpha   90.00
_cell.angle_beta   90.00
_cell.angle_gamma   90.00
#
_symmetry.space_group_name_H-M   'P 1'
#
loop_
_entity.id
_entity.type
_entity.pdbx_description
1 polymer ?
#
loop_
_entity_poly.entity_id
_entity_poly.type
_entity_poly.pdbx_seq_one_letter_code
_entity_poly.pdbx_strand_id
1 'polypeptide(L)'
;MIYLYSGTPGSGKSAHQARNIYYRLRLGKPVIANYAVNTANIKKCKGLFLEIDNADLSPERLISFSQEYFKDHKFKEGAIQLYIDEAQILFNARSWDMKGRARWIEFFTQHRKYGFDIYLVAQFDRMLDRQLRSLIEYEVIHRKVSNFGAKGMVLSLFALGNLFVAVKVWYPMNEKVSSEFFRVSRRFTCLYDSYSDFDAGEKEKSALAATS
;
A
#
# COMPACT_ATOMS: atom_id res chain seq x y z
N MET A 1 -6.71 -0.18 -11.78
CA MET A 1 -5.30 0.10 -12.13
C MET A 1 -4.38 -0.59 -11.14
N ILE A 2 -3.16 -0.96 -11.57
CA ILE A 2 -2.13 -1.53 -10.68
C ILE A 2 -0.99 -0.52 -10.55
N TYR A 3 -0.73 -0.11 -9.30
CA TYR A 3 0.33 0.83 -8.93
C TYR A 3 1.42 0.10 -8.15
N LEU A 4 2.67 0.39 -8.47
CA LEU A 4 3.83 0.04 -7.64
C LEU A 4 4.29 1.28 -6.87
N TYR A 5 4.27 1.23 -5.56
CA TYR A 5 4.89 2.24 -4.69
C TYR A 5 6.31 1.79 -4.35
N SER A 6 7.30 2.47 -4.92
CA SER A 6 8.71 2.14 -4.75
C SER A 6 9.49 3.24 -4.04
N GLY A 7 10.66 2.89 -3.56
CA GLY A 7 11.60 3.80 -2.90
C GLY A 7 12.25 3.19 -1.66
N THR A 8 13.37 3.76 -1.26
CA THR A 8 14.17 3.30 -0.11
C THR A 8 13.41 3.41 1.21
N PRO A 9 13.82 2.71 2.27
CA PRO A 9 13.30 2.93 3.61
C PRO A 9 13.32 4.42 3.99
N GLY A 10 12.28 4.91 4.66
CA GLY A 10 12.14 6.31 5.02
C GLY A 10 11.84 7.29 3.86
N SER A 11 11.56 6.81 2.65
CA SER A 11 11.21 7.65 1.50
C SER A 11 9.79 8.23 1.52
N GLY A 12 8.95 7.84 2.48
CA GLY A 12 7.59 8.35 2.65
C GLY A 12 6.49 7.49 2.03
N LYS A 13 6.76 6.26 1.61
CA LYS A 13 5.75 5.33 1.05
C LYS A 13 4.56 5.14 1.96
N SER A 14 4.79 4.71 3.21
CA SER A 14 3.73 4.46 4.19
C SER A 14 2.94 5.73 4.54
N ALA A 15 3.59 6.89 4.62
CA ALA A 15 2.91 8.16 4.85
C ALA A 15 2.01 8.56 3.66
N HIS A 16 2.44 8.28 2.44
CA HIS A 16 1.61 8.50 1.25
C HIS A 16 0.41 7.55 1.20
N GLN A 17 0.62 6.25 1.51
CA GLN A 17 -0.47 5.28 1.65
C GLN A 17 -1.48 5.73 2.71
N ALA A 18 -1.00 6.04 3.93
CA ALA A 18 -1.85 6.47 5.04
C ALA A 18 -2.70 7.69 4.66
N ARG A 19 -2.11 8.67 3.93
CA ARG A 19 -2.85 9.83 3.42
C ARG A 19 -3.95 9.41 2.44
N ASN A 20 -3.66 8.54 1.51
CA ASN A 20 -4.63 8.08 0.51
C ASN A 20 -5.75 7.28 1.17
N ILE A 21 -5.44 6.36 2.07
CA ILE A 21 -6.40 5.58 2.86
C ILE A 21 -7.30 6.51 3.68
N TYR A 22 -6.71 7.50 4.36
CA TYR A 22 -7.46 8.49 5.14
C TYR A 22 -8.55 9.17 4.32
N TYR A 23 -8.19 9.72 3.15
CA TYR A 23 -9.17 10.39 2.31
C TYR A 23 -10.17 9.42 1.69
N ARG A 24 -9.73 8.23 1.33
CA ARG A 24 -10.58 7.21 0.73
C ARG A 24 -11.70 6.78 1.68
N LEU A 25 -11.34 6.47 2.92
CA LEU A 25 -12.30 6.08 3.96
C LEU A 25 -13.25 7.22 4.34
N ARG A 26 -12.79 8.47 4.34
CA ARG A 26 -13.67 9.62 4.54
C ARG A 26 -14.68 9.81 3.41
N LEU A 27 -14.34 9.45 2.20
CA LEU A 27 -15.24 9.48 1.04
C LEU A 27 -16.23 8.30 1.00
N GLY A 28 -16.24 7.44 2.02
CA GLY A 28 -17.13 6.29 2.08
C GLY A 28 -16.72 5.14 1.14
N LYS A 29 -15.46 5.10 0.71
CA LYS A 29 -14.98 4.07 -0.21
C LYS A 29 -14.28 2.94 0.54
N PRO A 30 -14.44 1.68 0.12
CA PRO A 30 -13.81 0.55 0.77
C PRO A 30 -12.30 0.52 0.49
N VAL A 31 -11.57 0.07 1.52
CA VAL A 31 -10.12 -0.17 1.48
C VAL A 31 -9.83 -1.52 2.13
N ILE A 32 -9.01 -2.32 1.47
CA ILE A 32 -8.43 -3.56 2.01
C ILE A 32 -6.93 -3.36 2.12
N ALA A 33 -6.32 -3.82 3.21
CA ALA A 33 -4.88 -3.81 3.37
C ALA A 33 -4.40 -5.07 4.10
N ASN A 34 -3.13 -5.44 3.89
CA ASN A 34 -2.49 -6.55 4.61
C ASN A 34 -1.80 -6.10 5.90
N TYR A 35 -2.19 -4.96 6.42
CA TYR A 35 -1.68 -4.38 7.66
C TYR A 35 -2.76 -3.57 8.37
N ALA A 36 -2.58 -3.40 9.68
CA ALA A 36 -3.50 -2.67 10.54
C ALA A 36 -3.52 -1.16 10.23
N VAL A 37 -4.72 -0.59 10.21
CA VAL A 37 -4.94 0.87 10.14
C VAL A 37 -5.88 1.29 11.26
N ASN A 38 -5.44 2.19 12.11
CA ASN A 38 -6.26 2.72 13.19
C ASN A 38 -7.33 3.67 12.64
N THR A 39 -8.47 3.11 12.24
CA THR A 39 -9.59 3.86 11.65
C THR A 39 -10.29 4.78 12.65
N ALA A 40 -10.15 4.54 13.97
CA ALA A 40 -10.69 5.42 15.01
C ALA A 40 -10.10 6.84 14.95
N ASN A 41 -8.87 6.96 14.44
CA ASN A 41 -8.21 8.26 14.25
C ASN A 41 -8.68 9.00 12.99
N ILE A 42 -9.58 8.41 12.19
CA ILE A 42 -10.13 9.03 10.99
C ILE A 42 -11.41 9.79 11.33
N LYS A 43 -11.33 11.12 11.43
CA LYS A 43 -12.53 11.94 11.64
C LYS A 43 -13.51 11.77 10.49
N LYS A 44 -14.77 11.42 10.81
CA LYS A 44 -15.86 11.17 9.84
C LYS A 44 -15.50 10.02 8.86
N CYS A 45 -14.94 8.92 9.39
CA CYS A 45 -14.78 7.68 8.65
C CYS A 45 -16.16 7.14 8.23
N LYS A 46 -16.37 6.97 6.93
CA LYS A 46 -17.62 6.45 6.35
C LYS A 46 -17.38 5.18 5.53
N GLY A 47 -16.14 4.95 5.10
CA GLY A 47 -15.76 3.80 4.30
C GLY A 47 -15.48 2.57 5.15
N LEU A 48 -15.61 1.41 4.54
CA LEU A 48 -15.25 0.13 5.13
C LEU A 48 -13.73 -0.07 5.02
N PHE A 49 -13.08 -0.41 6.13
CA PHE A 49 -11.70 -0.89 6.15
C PHE A 49 -11.70 -2.37 6.52
N LEU A 50 -11.00 -3.19 5.72
CA LEU A 50 -10.82 -4.60 5.96
C LEU A 50 -9.31 -4.91 5.99
N GLU A 51 -8.85 -5.40 7.12
CA GLU A 51 -7.51 -5.97 7.27
C GLU A 51 -7.55 -7.45 6.93
N ILE A 52 -6.59 -7.92 6.14
CA ILE A 52 -6.44 -9.33 5.79
C ILE A 52 -4.95 -9.67 5.84
N ASP A 53 -4.55 -10.46 6.83
CA ASP A 53 -3.16 -10.89 6.95
C ASP A 53 -2.65 -11.64 5.71
N ASN A 54 -1.34 -11.60 5.49
CA ASN A 54 -0.72 -12.27 4.34
C ASN A 54 -1.05 -13.76 4.22
N ALA A 55 -1.25 -14.45 5.35
CA ALA A 55 -1.61 -15.87 5.37
C ALA A 55 -3.02 -16.14 4.81
N ASP A 56 -3.93 -15.19 5.04
CA ASP A 56 -5.34 -15.28 4.65
C ASP A 56 -5.65 -14.55 3.34
N LEU A 57 -4.72 -13.77 2.84
CA LEU A 57 -4.92 -12.99 1.63
C LEU A 57 -4.87 -13.89 0.39
N SER A 58 -6.00 -14.00 -0.29
CA SER A 58 -6.13 -14.83 -1.49
C SER A 58 -7.02 -14.17 -2.54
N PRO A 59 -6.84 -14.49 -3.83
CA PRO A 59 -7.72 -14.02 -4.91
C PRO A 59 -9.19 -14.33 -4.65
N GLU A 60 -9.49 -15.53 -4.16
CA GLU A 60 -10.85 -15.99 -3.87
C GLU A 60 -11.54 -15.11 -2.82
N ARG A 61 -10.81 -14.76 -1.73
CA ARG A 61 -11.35 -13.89 -0.69
C ARG A 61 -11.61 -12.47 -1.19
N LEU A 62 -10.70 -11.94 -2.02
CA LEU A 62 -10.86 -10.63 -2.64
C LEU A 62 -12.05 -10.59 -3.62
N ILE A 63 -12.20 -11.62 -4.45
CA ILE A 63 -13.33 -11.74 -5.38
C ILE A 63 -14.65 -11.84 -4.62
N SER A 64 -14.71 -12.67 -3.57
CA SER A 64 -15.90 -12.80 -2.72
C SER A 64 -16.28 -11.48 -2.06
N PHE A 65 -15.31 -10.73 -1.55
CA PHE A 65 -15.53 -9.39 -1.00
C PHE A 65 -16.10 -8.44 -2.06
N SER A 66 -15.53 -8.43 -3.26
CA SER A 66 -16.02 -7.59 -4.35
C SER A 66 -17.45 -7.92 -4.72
N GLN A 67 -17.77 -9.20 -4.88
CA GLN A 67 -19.11 -9.67 -5.21
C GLN A 67 -20.13 -9.25 -4.15
N GLU A 68 -19.77 -9.37 -2.86
CA GLU A 68 -20.63 -8.96 -1.76
C GLU A 68 -20.82 -7.44 -1.74
N TYR A 69 -19.75 -6.67 -1.87
CA TYR A 69 -19.80 -5.21 -1.89
C TYR A 69 -20.71 -4.67 -3.01
N PHE A 70 -20.62 -5.25 -4.21
CA PHE A 70 -21.40 -4.78 -5.36
C PHE A 70 -22.84 -5.31 -5.42
N LYS A 71 -23.30 -6.13 -4.47
CA LYS A 71 -24.74 -6.41 -4.31
C LYS A 71 -25.51 -5.15 -3.95
N ASP A 72 -24.95 -4.33 -3.05
CA ASP A 72 -25.59 -3.14 -2.50
C ASP A 72 -25.08 -1.84 -3.14
N HIS A 73 -24.06 -1.92 -4.00
CA HIS A 73 -23.43 -0.76 -4.60
C HIS A 73 -23.32 -0.87 -6.11
N LYS A 74 -23.56 0.25 -6.82
CA LYS A 74 -23.34 0.30 -8.27
C LYS A 74 -21.89 -0.01 -8.61
N PHE A 75 -21.68 -0.92 -9.55
CA PHE A 75 -20.33 -1.26 -10.02
C PHE A 75 -19.61 -0.04 -10.58
N LYS A 76 -18.34 0.10 -10.20
CA LYS A 76 -17.43 1.11 -10.72
C LYS A 76 -16.00 0.58 -10.63
N GLU A 77 -15.24 0.68 -11.72
CA GLU A 77 -13.80 0.39 -11.71
C GLU A 77 -13.09 1.26 -10.66
N GLY A 78 -12.14 0.67 -9.92
CA GLY A 78 -11.39 1.34 -8.86
C GLY A 78 -12.25 1.76 -7.66
N ALA A 79 -13.46 1.20 -7.49
CA ALA A 79 -14.28 1.46 -6.31
C ALA A 79 -13.64 0.90 -5.03
N ILE A 80 -12.94 -0.21 -5.11
CA ILE A 80 -12.24 -0.88 -4.01
C ILE A 80 -10.74 -0.62 -4.16
N GLN A 81 -10.06 -0.21 -3.08
CA GLN A 81 -8.61 -0.12 -3.07
C GLN A 81 -8.01 -1.25 -2.24
N LEU A 82 -7.03 -1.94 -2.83
CA LEU A 82 -6.25 -2.99 -2.17
C LEU A 82 -4.81 -2.49 -2.01
N TYR A 83 -4.33 -2.46 -0.77
CA TYR A 83 -2.95 -2.14 -0.43
C TYR A 83 -2.24 -3.39 0.06
N ILE A 84 -1.11 -3.74 -0.57
CA ILE A 84 -0.25 -4.86 -0.17
C ILE A 84 1.12 -4.27 0.14
N ASP A 85 1.39 -4.09 1.43
CA ASP A 85 2.71 -3.65 1.90
C ASP A 85 3.69 -4.82 1.90
N GLU A 86 4.98 -4.51 1.73
CA GLU A 86 6.05 -5.50 1.57
C GLU A 86 5.66 -6.61 0.55
N ALA A 87 5.10 -6.19 -0.60
CA ALA A 87 4.53 -7.08 -1.62
C ALA A 87 5.49 -8.20 -2.08
N GLN A 88 6.81 -8.01 -1.93
CA GLN A 88 7.80 -9.03 -2.21
C GLN A 88 7.75 -10.24 -1.25
N ILE A 89 7.08 -10.13 -0.10
CA ILE A 89 6.89 -11.28 0.80
C ILE A 89 5.96 -12.29 0.12
N LEU A 90 4.88 -11.82 -0.51
CA LEU A 90 3.90 -12.66 -1.20
C LEU A 90 4.31 -13.00 -2.64
N PHE A 91 4.95 -12.07 -3.33
CA PHE A 91 5.19 -12.14 -4.77
C PHE A 91 6.69 -12.08 -5.12
N ASN A 92 7.52 -12.78 -4.34
CA ASN A 92 8.96 -12.80 -4.54
C ASN A 92 9.34 -13.45 -5.87
N ALA A 93 10.22 -12.79 -6.62
CA ALA A 93 10.72 -13.26 -7.90
C ALA A 93 11.39 -14.65 -7.86
N ARG A 94 11.91 -15.08 -6.68
CA ARG A 94 12.69 -16.30 -6.53
C ARG A 94 11.94 -17.49 -5.91
N SER A 95 10.93 -17.22 -5.08
CA SER A 95 10.30 -18.25 -4.24
C SER A 95 8.76 -18.28 -4.36
N TRP A 96 8.20 -17.59 -5.35
CA TRP A 96 6.76 -17.61 -5.53
C TRP A 96 6.28 -18.99 -5.99
N ASP A 97 5.51 -19.64 -5.14
CA ASP A 97 5.01 -21.01 -5.37
C ASP A 97 4.17 -21.09 -6.65
N MET A 98 4.44 -22.13 -7.43
CA MET A 98 3.80 -22.37 -8.72
C MET A 98 2.27 -22.58 -8.62
N LYS A 99 1.77 -23.12 -7.50
CA LYS A 99 0.33 -23.44 -7.34
C LYS A 99 -0.55 -22.20 -7.11
N GLY A 100 -0.10 -21.25 -6.31
CA GLY A 100 -0.85 -20.02 -6.04
C GLY A 100 -0.67 -18.94 -7.11
N ARG A 101 0.46 -18.97 -7.83
CA ARG A 101 0.86 -17.94 -8.78
C ARG A 101 -0.15 -17.71 -9.90
N ALA A 102 -0.63 -18.77 -10.54
CA ALA A 102 -1.54 -18.66 -11.67
C ALA A 102 -2.84 -17.92 -11.28
N ARG A 103 -3.37 -18.22 -10.09
CA ARG A 103 -4.59 -17.58 -9.57
C ARG A 103 -4.38 -16.11 -9.27
N TRP A 104 -3.23 -15.73 -8.73
CA TRP A 104 -2.89 -14.33 -8.51
C TRP A 104 -2.70 -13.57 -9.83
N ILE A 105 -2.03 -14.13 -10.83
CA ILE A 105 -1.87 -13.51 -12.15
C ILE A 105 -3.23 -13.34 -12.83
N GLU A 106 -4.11 -14.33 -12.74
CA GLU A 106 -5.49 -14.25 -13.23
C GLU A 106 -6.24 -13.10 -12.55
N PHE A 107 -6.19 -13.02 -11.22
CA PHE A 107 -6.83 -11.94 -10.45
C PHE A 107 -6.28 -10.56 -10.85
N PHE A 108 -4.96 -10.39 -10.89
CA PHE A 108 -4.34 -9.13 -11.29
C PHE A 108 -4.70 -8.73 -12.73
N THR A 109 -4.77 -9.68 -13.65
CA THR A 109 -5.18 -9.43 -15.04
C THR A 109 -6.63 -8.96 -15.11
N GLN A 110 -7.50 -9.48 -14.24
CA GLN A 110 -8.93 -9.19 -14.25
C GLN A 110 -9.38 -8.21 -13.16
N HIS A 111 -8.47 -7.61 -12.40
CA HIS A 111 -8.77 -6.75 -11.24
C HIS A 111 -9.81 -5.66 -11.52
N ARG A 112 -9.85 -5.11 -12.74
CA ARG A 112 -10.82 -4.09 -13.13
C ARG A 112 -12.24 -4.64 -13.14
N LYS A 113 -12.44 -5.90 -13.57
CA LYS A 113 -13.75 -6.56 -13.57
C LYS A 113 -14.31 -6.76 -12.16
N TYR A 114 -13.40 -6.82 -11.17
CA TYR A 114 -13.77 -6.91 -9.76
C TYR A 114 -13.76 -5.53 -9.07
N GLY A 115 -13.57 -4.44 -9.83
CA GLY A 115 -13.62 -3.07 -9.31
C GLY A 115 -12.43 -2.66 -8.45
N PHE A 116 -11.28 -3.33 -8.55
CA PHE A 116 -10.10 -3.03 -7.76
C PHE A 116 -9.16 -2.02 -8.43
N ASP A 117 -8.64 -1.10 -7.61
CA ASP A 117 -7.34 -0.45 -7.80
C ASP A 117 -6.36 -1.06 -6.80
N ILE A 118 -5.19 -1.51 -7.27
CA ILE A 118 -4.23 -2.28 -6.47
C ILE A 118 -2.95 -1.47 -6.29
N TYR A 119 -2.48 -1.39 -5.05
CA TYR A 119 -1.27 -0.69 -4.65
C TYR A 119 -0.30 -1.71 -4.05
N LEU A 120 0.68 -2.12 -4.85
CA LEU A 120 1.79 -2.97 -4.42
C LEU A 120 2.89 -2.07 -3.87
N VAL A 121 3.36 -2.35 -2.68
CA VAL A 121 4.44 -1.56 -2.08
C VAL A 121 5.67 -2.45 -1.93
N ALA A 122 6.78 -2.00 -2.50
CA ALA A 122 8.06 -2.68 -2.42
C ALA A 122 9.20 -1.66 -2.41
N GLN A 123 10.38 -2.07 -1.96
CA GLN A 123 11.54 -1.18 -2.02
C GLN A 123 12.01 -0.99 -3.47
N PHE A 124 12.05 -2.08 -4.23
CA PHE A 124 12.45 -2.10 -5.63
C PHE A 124 11.53 -3.03 -6.44
N ASP A 125 11.25 -2.67 -7.68
CA ASP A 125 10.45 -3.46 -8.62
C ASP A 125 11.02 -4.86 -8.86
N ARG A 126 12.36 -4.99 -8.89
CA ARG A 126 13.07 -6.25 -9.15
C ARG A 126 12.85 -7.33 -8.09
N MET A 127 12.33 -6.96 -6.93
CA MET A 127 11.97 -7.91 -5.88
C MET A 127 10.69 -8.68 -6.21
N LEU A 128 9.85 -8.13 -7.10
CA LEU A 128 8.59 -8.73 -7.52
C LEU A 128 8.78 -9.68 -8.71
N ASP A 129 7.89 -10.65 -8.81
CA ASP A 129 7.85 -11.58 -9.95
C ASP A 129 7.72 -10.86 -11.29
N ARG A 130 8.38 -11.40 -12.32
CA ARG A 130 8.42 -10.80 -13.67
C ARG A 130 7.05 -10.69 -14.32
N GLN A 131 6.17 -11.69 -14.16
CA GLN A 131 4.84 -11.66 -14.75
C GLN A 131 3.97 -10.62 -14.04
N LEU A 132 4.06 -10.53 -12.71
CA LEU A 132 3.35 -9.48 -11.96
C LEU A 132 3.83 -8.09 -12.39
N ARG A 133 5.14 -7.89 -12.55
CA ARG A 133 5.68 -6.59 -13.02
C ARG A 133 5.14 -6.17 -14.38
N SER A 134 4.90 -7.12 -15.30
CA SER A 134 4.34 -6.81 -16.62
C SER A 134 2.89 -6.31 -16.57
N LEU A 135 2.19 -6.50 -15.45
CA LEU A 135 0.82 -6.01 -15.22
C LEU A 135 0.76 -4.65 -14.52
N ILE A 136 1.91 -4.13 -14.03
CA ILE A 136 1.98 -2.81 -13.40
C ILE A 136 1.76 -1.73 -14.46
N GLU A 137 0.79 -0.84 -14.20
CA GLU A 137 0.50 0.28 -15.09
C GLU A 137 1.31 1.53 -14.72
N TYR A 138 1.45 1.78 -13.43
CA TYR A 138 2.17 2.96 -12.94
C TYR A 138 3.12 2.60 -11.79
N GLU A 139 4.31 3.17 -11.84
CA GLU A 139 5.20 3.23 -10.68
C GLU A 139 5.13 4.62 -10.05
N VAL A 140 5.05 4.66 -8.73
CA VAL A 140 5.11 5.88 -7.94
C VAL A 140 6.38 5.83 -7.11
N ILE A 141 7.41 6.53 -7.56
CA ILE A 141 8.74 6.55 -6.96
C ILE A 141 8.76 7.59 -5.84
N HIS A 142 9.01 7.15 -4.61
CA HIS A 142 9.04 8.01 -3.44
C HIS A 142 10.46 8.41 -3.07
N ARG A 143 10.67 9.69 -2.80
CA ARG A 143 11.96 10.23 -2.36
C ARG A 143 11.78 11.33 -1.31
N LYS A 144 12.68 11.36 -0.33
CA LYS A 144 12.76 12.47 0.61
C LYS A 144 13.46 13.63 -0.08
N VAL A 145 12.88 14.84 0.00
CA VAL A 145 13.40 16.02 -0.71
C VAL A 145 14.79 16.41 -0.22
N SER A 146 15.11 16.20 1.07
CA SER A 146 16.46 16.43 1.61
C SER A 146 17.58 15.64 0.90
N ASN A 147 17.23 14.56 0.19
CA ASN A 147 18.22 13.71 -0.52
C ASN A 147 18.57 14.26 -1.93
N PHE A 148 18.05 15.42 -2.33
CA PHE A 148 18.36 16.07 -3.61
C PHE A 148 19.54 17.05 -3.52
N GLY A 149 20.55 16.76 -2.71
CA GLY A 149 21.73 17.62 -2.54
C GLY A 149 21.43 18.94 -1.83
N ALA A 150 22.31 19.93 -1.99
CA ALA A 150 22.21 21.20 -1.26
C ALA A 150 20.89 21.95 -1.50
N LYS A 151 20.40 21.99 -2.75
CA LYS A 151 19.11 22.64 -3.09
C LYS A 151 17.92 21.95 -2.42
N GLY A 152 17.92 20.62 -2.37
CA GLY A 152 16.89 19.84 -1.70
C GLY A 152 16.95 20.02 -0.18
N MET A 153 18.16 20.14 0.39
CA MET A 153 18.33 20.38 1.82
C MET A 153 17.75 21.74 2.23
N VAL A 154 18.04 22.80 1.48
CA VAL A 154 17.49 24.16 1.74
C VAL A 154 15.97 24.14 1.64
N LEU A 155 15.41 23.54 0.58
CA LEU A 155 13.95 23.43 0.41
C LEU A 155 13.30 22.62 1.55
N SER A 156 13.95 21.55 1.96
CA SER A 156 13.51 20.70 3.07
C SER A 156 13.53 21.45 4.41
N LEU A 157 14.50 22.35 4.63
CA LEU A 157 14.59 23.18 5.84
C LEU A 157 13.35 24.09 5.98
N PHE A 158 12.94 24.76 4.90
CA PHE A 158 11.71 25.57 4.89
C PHE A 158 10.45 24.72 5.12
N ALA A 159 10.50 23.44 4.83
CA ALA A 159 9.42 22.49 5.06
C ALA A 159 9.53 21.72 6.37
N LEU A 160 10.36 22.16 7.33
CA LEU A 160 10.63 21.50 8.61
C LEU A 160 11.12 20.05 8.46
N GLY A 161 11.89 19.74 7.42
CA GLY A 161 12.50 18.44 7.19
C GLY A 161 11.58 17.33 6.68
N ASN A 162 10.26 17.53 6.64
CA ASN A 162 9.25 16.50 6.36
C ASN A 162 8.62 16.62 4.97
N LEU A 163 9.41 17.04 3.97
CA LEU A 163 8.95 17.15 2.59
C LEU A 163 9.40 15.95 1.78
N PHE A 164 8.45 15.36 1.09
CA PHE A 164 8.62 14.20 0.21
C PHE A 164 8.08 14.50 -1.18
N VAL A 165 8.60 13.79 -2.16
CA VAL A 165 8.09 13.81 -3.52
C VAL A 165 7.74 12.39 -3.95
N ALA A 166 6.57 12.25 -4.58
CA ALA A 166 6.12 11.07 -5.26
C ALA A 166 6.10 11.37 -6.77
N VAL A 167 6.90 10.66 -7.53
CA VAL A 167 6.98 10.80 -8.98
C VAL A 167 6.22 9.64 -9.60
N LYS A 168 5.11 9.92 -10.27
CA LYS A 168 4.33 8.93 -11.01
C LYS A 168 4.90 8.76 -12.40
N VAL A 169 5.24 7.53 -12.74
CA VAL A 169 5.82 7.11 -14.01
C VAL A 169 4.88 6.09 -14.66
N TRP A 170 4.63 6.20 -15.95
CA TRP A 170 3.98 5.15 -16.71
C TRP A 170 4.98 4.00 -16.89
N TYR A 171 4.70 2.89 -16.20
CA TYR A 171 5.69 1.83 -15.99
C TYR A 171 6.19 1.17 -17.30
N PRO A 172 5.31 0.83 -18.27
CA PRO A 172 5.76 0.15 -19.49
C PRO A 172 6.76 0.94 -20.35
N MET A 173 6.64 2.27 -20.36
CA MET A 173 7.51 3.14 -21.19
C MET A 173 8.49 3.96 -20.35
N ASN A 174 8.43 3.82 -19.01
CA ASN A 174 9.24 4.61 -18.09
C ASN A 174 9.09 6.14 -18.30
N GLU A 175 7.89 6.57 -18.67
CA GLU A 175 7.58 7.98 -18.94
C GLU A 175 7.01 8.65 -17.70
N LYS A 176 7.58 9.80 -17.32
CA LYS A 176 7.07 10.58 -16.19
C LYS A 176 5.71 11.19 -16.55
N VAL A 177 4.70 10.85 -15.75
CA VAL A 177 3.33 11.37 -15.88
C VAL A 177 3.11 12.61 -15.02
N SER A 178 3.52 12.55 -13.76
CA SER A 178 3.33 13.64 -12.81
C SER A 178 4.31 13.55 -11.64
N SER A 179 4.37 14.61 -10.86
CA SER A 179 5.06 14.60 -9.57
C SER A 179 4.23 15.36 -8.55
N GLU A 180 4.17 14.84 -7.35
CA GLU A 180 3.44 15.41 -6.23
C GLU A 180 4.38 15.60 -5.05
N PHE A 181 4.39 16.81 -4.49
CA PHE A 181 5.07 17.08 -3.22
C PHE A 181 4.06 16.94 -2.08
N PHE A 182 4.45 16.24 -1.02
CA PHE A 182 3.60 16.09 0.15
C PHE A 182 4.40 16.15 1.44
N ARG A 183 3.71 16.59 2.50
CA ARG A 183 4.24 16.62 3.86
C ARG A 183 3.66 15.48 4.67
N VAL A 184 4.49 14.89 5.49
CA VAL A 184 4.06 13.93 6.50
C VAL A 184 3.43 14.72 7.66
N SER A 185 2.19 14.39 7.98
CA SER A 185 1.43 15.01 9.08
C SER A 185 1.10 13.95 10.12
N ARG A 186 1.11 14.33 11.41
CA ARG A 186 0.68 13.45 12.51
C ARG A 186 -0.70 12.83 12.27
N ARG A 187 -1.59 13.55 11.55
CA ARG A 187 -2.92 13.04 11.15
C ARG A 187 -2.85 11.74 10.36
N PHE A 188 -1.80 11.54 9.58
CA PHE A 188 -1.64 10.34 8.75
C PHE A 188 -0.73 9.32 9.41
N THR A 189 0.30 9.75 10.13
CA THR A 189 1.23 8.83 10.80
C THR A 189 0.58 8.08 11.97
N CYS A 190 -0.41 8.66 12.64
CA CYS A 190 -1.17 7.98 13.69
C CYS A 190 -2.12 6.88 13.17
N LEU A 191 -2.24 6.72 11.85
CA LEU A 191 -3.04 5.64 11.25
C LEU A 191 -2.23 4.35 11.08
N TYR A 192 -0.92 4.46 11.02
CA TYR A 192 -0.02 3.36 10.71
C TYR A 192 0.99 3.19 11.85
N ASP A 193 0.89 2.11 12.57
CA ASP A 193 1.85 1.76 13.61
C ASP A 193 2.91 0.82 13.02
N SER A 194 4.05 1.39 12.63
CA SER A 194 5.16 0.61 12.07
C SER A 194 5.87 -0.28 13.09
N TYR A 195 5.48 -0.23 14.36
CA TYR A 195 6.13 -0.95 15.46
C TYR A 195 5.19 -1.96 16.15
N SER A 196 3.94 -2.09 15.71
CA SER A 196 2.96 -2.99 16.34
C SER A 196 3.43 -4.45 16.41
N ASP A 197 4.19 -4.92 15.41
CA ASP A 197 4.70 -6.28 15.38
C ASP A 197 5.84 -6.53 16.39
N PHE A 198 6.61 -5.49 16.75
CA PHE A 198 7.65 -5.59 17.79
C PHE A 198 7.04 -5.62 19.19
N ASP A 199 6.00 -4.82 19.44
CA ASP A 199 5.30 -4.78 20.73
C ASP A 199 4.51 -6.07 21.01
N ALA A 200 3.97 -6.74 19.99
CA ALA A 200 3.30 -8.02 20.11
C ALA A 200 4.28 -9.12 20.55
N GLY A 201 5.47 -9.17 19.95
CA GLY A 201 6.52 -10.13 20.32
C GLY A 201 7.12 -9.92 21.72
N GLU A 202 7.17 -8.68 22.22
CA GLU A 202 7.61 -8.40 23.61
C GLU A 202 6.54 -8.75 24.65
N LYS A 203 5.27 -8.52 24.34
CA LYS A 203 4.15 -8.91 25.21
C LYS A 203 4.03 -10.42 25.33
N GLU A 204 4.24 -11.16 24.26
CA GLU A 204 4.23 -12.62 24.25
C GLU A 204 5.40 -13.20 25.07
N LYS A 205 6.61 -12.64 24.93
CA LYS A 205 7.78 -13.00 25.72
C LYS A 205 7.62 -12.67 27.22
N SER A 206 7.00 -11.54 27.55
CA SER A 206 6.75 -11.16 28.94
C SER A 206 5.64 -12.00 29.58
N ALA A 207 4.64 -12.43 28.82
CA ALA A 207 3.59 -13.35 29.29
C ALA A 207 4.14 -14.76 29.54
N LEU A 208 5.02 -15.27 28.70
CA LEU A 208 5.70 -16.56 28.88
C LEU A 208 6.68 -16.55 30.09
N ALA A 209 7.35 -15.43 30.34
CA ALA A 209 8.24 -15.27 31.49
C ALA A 209 7.51 -15.11 32.83
N ALA A 210 6.24 -14.70 32.81
CA ALA A 210 5.40 -14.57 34.00
C ALA A 210 4.70 -15.88 34.42
N THR A 211 4.77 -16.92 33.58
CA THR A 211 4.17 -18.24 33.82
C THR A 211 5.19 -19.35 34.08
N SER A 212 6.46 -19.01 34.16
CA SER A 212 7.57 -19.88 34.59
C SER A 212 8.10 -19.45 35.97
#